data_cb28a71d47d7a7d4167df0bcf5ac9317
#
_entry.id   cb28a71d47d7a7d4167df0bcf5ac9317
#
_cell.length_a   1.000
_cell.length_b   1.000
_cell.length_c   1.000
_cell.angle_alpha   90.00
_cell.angle_beta   90.00
_cell.angle_gamma   90.00
#
_symmetry.space_group_name_H-M   'P 1'
#
loop_
_entity.id
_entity.type
_entity.pdbx_description
1 polymer ?
#
loop_
_entity_poly.entity_id
_entity_poly.type
_entity_poly.pdbx_seq_one_letter_code
_entity_poly.pdbx_strand_id
1 'polypeptide(L)'
;MSKRAAVKRQTREGGVFDSHAYGADAKVRRMPTPHTQHGWSPHPSNDDREQGYLKTLKPKSEGQAALLNAIDTSNMTLALGPAGTGKTYLAVAKAVEALEAGTVGRIVLSRPAVEAGESIGFLPGAMEDKLAPYLRPLYDALSDRLSMKRVGALMAEGLIEIAPVGYMRGRTLNNAFIVIDEAQN
;
A
#
# COMPACT_ATOMS: atom_id res chain seq x y z
N MET A 1 -16.63 -23.22 -52.67
CA MET A 1 -15.22 -23.19 -52.24
C MET A 1 -14.97 -21.91 -51.51
N SER A 2 -15.09 -22.01 -50.35
CA SER A 2 -14.31 -21.74 -49.12
C SER A 2 -13.93 -20.28 -48.90
N LYS A 3 -14.80 -19.56 -48.12
CA LYS A 3 -14.55 -18.23 -47.51
C LYS A 3 -14.02 -18.36 -46.04
N ARG A 4 -13.16 -19.36 -45.78
CA ARG A 4 -12.68 -19.63 -44.42
C ARG A 4 -11.23 -19.28 -44.14
N ALA A 5 -10.53 -18.61 -45.04
CA ALA A 5 -9.09 -18.40 -44.92
C ALA A 5 -8.65 -16.96 -44.50
N ALA A 6 -9.56 -16.04 -44.27
CA ALA A 6 -9.20 -14.62 -44.04
C ALA A 6 -9.29 -14.13 -42.59
N VAL A 7 -9.62 -15.00 -41.62
CA VAL A 7 -9.86 -14.54 -40.22
C VAL A 7 -8.68 -14.84 -39.27
N LYS A 8 -7.56 -15.35 -39.75
CA LYS A 8 -6.52 -15.87 -38.86
C LYS A 8 -5.22 -15.07 -38.81
N ARG A 9 -5.25 -13.75 -39.05
CA ARG A 9 -4.00 -12.98 -39.03
C ARG A 9 -4.04 -11.59 -38.39
N GLN A 10 -4.91 -11.37 -37.40
CA GLN A 10 -4.91 -10.06 -36.71
C GLN A 10 -5.20 -10.15 -35.22
N THR A 11 -4.56 -11.06 -34.53
CA THR A 11 -4.59 -11.06 -33.06
C THR A 11 -3.19 -11.28 -32.50
N ARG A 12 -2.36 -10.27 -32.64
CA ARG A 12 -1.15 -10.11 -31.80
C ARG A 12 -0.55 -8.73 -32.05
N GLU A 13 -1.15 -7.72 -31.43
CA GLU A 13 -0.46 -6.52 -31.00
C GLU A 13 -1.49 -5.59 -30.33
N GLY A 14 -1.27 -5.32 -29.05
CA GLY A 14 -1.87 -4.25 -28.25
C GLY A 14 -3.34 -3.96 -28.44
N GLY A 15 -4.17 -4.28 -27.47
CA GLY A 15 -5.62 -4.08 -27.39
C GLY A 15 -6.20 -2.87 -28.10
N VAL A 16 -6.32 -2.92 -29.42
CA VAL A 16 -7.14 -2.02 -30.22
C VAL A 16 -8.38 -2.81 -30.59
N PHE A 17 -9.51 -2.45 -29.99
CA PHE A 17 -10.81 -2.93 -30.41
C PHE A 17 -11.04 -2.43 -31.85
N ASP A 18 -11.21 -3.36 -32.80
CA ASP A 18 -11.52 -3.04 -34.19
C ASP A 18 -12.94 -2.48 -34.25
N SER A 19 -13.04 -1.19 -34.59
CA SER A 19 -14.32 -0.46 -34.72
C SER A 19 -15.20 -0.94 -35.87
N HIS A 20 -14.74 -1.87 -36.72
CA HIS A 20 -15.50 -2.43 -37.84
C HIS A 20 -16.39 -3.63 -37.44
N ALA A 21 -16.33 -4.12 -36.23
CA ALA A 21 -17.17 -5.24 -35.76
C ALA A 21 -18.57 -4.81 -35.28
N TYR A 22 -18.79 -3.53 -35.08
CA TYR A 22 -20.07 -2.97 -34.62
C TYR A 22 -20.47 -1.88 -35.61
N GLY A 23 -21.70 -1.96 -36.15
CA GLY A 23 -22.23 -1.10 -37.22
C GLY A 23 -21.94 0.39 -36.99
N ALA A 24 -21.93 1.15 -38.09
CA ALA A 24 -21.40 2.51 -38.22
C ALA A 24 -21.95 3.60 -37.27
N ASP A 25 -22.89 3.29 -36.38
CA ASP A 25 -23.52 4.23 -35.44
C ASP A 25 -23.21 4.02 -33.98
N ALA A 26 -22.37 3.05 -33.65
CA ALA A 26 -21.96 2.86 -32.28
C ALA A 26 -20.84 3.85 -31.91
N LYS A 27 -21.18 5.00 -31.30
CA LYS A 27 -20.23 5.88 -30.62
C LYS A 27 -19.65 5.13 -29.43
N VAL A 28 -18.62 4.35 -29.66
CA VAL A 28 -17.83 3.77 -28.57
C VAL A 28 -17.11 4.93 -27.87
N ARG A 29 -17.70 5.45 -26.80
CA ARG A 29 -16.95 6.29 -25.85
C ARG A 29 -15.89 5.40 -25.22
N ARG A 30 -14.63 5.65 -25.52
CA ARG A 30 -13.54 5.11 -24.70
C ARG A 30 -13.82 5.55 -23.27
N MET A 31 -14.15 4.61 -22.40
CA MET A 31 -14.01 4.87 -20.98
C MET A 31 -12.54 5.22 -20.76
N PRO A 32 -12.23 6.27 -19.98
CA PRO A 32 -10.86 6.48 -19.53
C PRO A 32 -10.43 5.16 -18.89
N THR A 33 -9.40 4.54 -19.43
CA THR A 33 -8.76 3.43 -18.73
C THR A 33 -8.42 3.99 -17.36
N PRO A 34 -8.88 3.37 -16.26
CA PRO A 34 -8.33 3.71 -14.96
C PRO A 34 -6.83 3.61 -15.14
N HIS A 35 -6.09 4.65 -14.77
CA HIS A 35 -4.64 4.60 -14.79
C HIS A 35 -4.20 3.40 -13.94
N THR A 36 -4.01 2.26 -14.57
CA THR A 36 -3.56 1.00 -13.98
C THR A 36 -2.07 1.02 -13.67
N GLN A 37 -1.53 2.19 -13.33
CA GLN A 37 -0.14 2.29 -12.89
C GLN A 37 0.00 2.65 -11.42
N HIS A 38 -1.09 2.91 -10.72
CA HIS A 38 -1.00 3.18 -9.28
C HIS A 38 -2.14 2.45 -8.59
N GLY A 39 -1.78 1.44 -7.83
CA GLY A 39 -2.64 0.96 -6.78
C GLY A 39 -3.17 2.16 -5.99
N TRP A 40 -4.33 2.05 -5.43
CA TRP A 40 -5.09 3.04 -4.66
C TRP A 40 -4.38 4.40 -4.48
N SER A 41 -4.86 5.45 -5.16
CA SER A 41 -4.45 6.83 -4.89
C SER A 41 -5.48 7.46 -3.97
N PRO A 42 -5.11 7.91 -2.77
CA PRO A 42 -5.98 8.72 -1.95
C PRO A 42 -6.33 10.02 -2.68
N HIS A 43 -7.49 10.59 -2.39
CA HIS A 43 -7.97 11.83 -3.01
C HIS A 43 -6.88 12.91 -3.02
N PRO A 44 -6.67 13.61 -4.16
CA PRO A 44 -5.81 14.79 -4.20
C PRO A 44 -6.54 15.93 -3.48
N SER A 45 -6.29 16.08 -2.20
CA SER A 45 -6.75 17.24 -1.45
C SER A 45 -5.59 17.82 -0.67
N ASN A 46 -5.14 18.99 -1.09
CA ASN A 46 -4.22 19.89 -0.38
C ASN A 46 -2.74 19.52 -0.29
N ASP A 47 -2.12 19.10 -1.38
CA ASP A 47 -0.75 18.56 -1.33
C ASP A 47 0.39 19.54 -1.65
N ASP A 48 0.12 20.85 -1.71
CA ASP A 48 1.18 21.84 -1.91
C ASP A 48 1.84 22.33 -0.60
N ARG A 49 1.56 21.69 0.51
CA ARG A 49 2.35 21.91 1.71
C ARG A 49 3.56 20.99 1.67
N GLU A 50 4.69 21.50 1.24
CA GLU A 50 5.99 20.93 1.59
C GLU A 50 6.06 20.84 3.12
N GLN A 51 5.63 19.68 3.66
CA GLN A 51 5.78 19.42 5.08
C GLN A 51 7.25 19.09 5.34
N GLY A 52 8.08 20.11 5.38
CA GLY A 52 9.45 20.01 5.88
C GLY A 52 9.51 19.89 7.41
N TYR A 53 8.43 19.47 8.05
CA TYR A 53 8.37 19.34 9.51
C TYR A 53 7.70 18.03 9.91
N LEU A 54 8.51 17.07 10.32
CA LEU A 54 7.99 15.90 11.03
C LEU A 54 7.33 16.37 12.32
N LYS A 55 6.02 16.19 12.43
CA LYS A 55 5.28 16.49 13.67
C LYS A 55 5.89 15.68 14.81
N THR A 56 6.38 16.35 15.84
CA THR A 56 6.90 15.68 17.04
C THR A 56 5.83 14.75 17.63
N LEU A 57 6.17 13.48 17.84
CA LEU A 57 5.29 12.52 18.49
C LEU A 57 5.15 12.88 19.98
N LYS A 58 3.92 13.21 20.38
CA LYS A 58 3.60 13.44 21.79
C LYS A 58 2.66 12.35 22.26
N PRO A 59 3.06 11.50 23.23
CA PRO A 59 2.17 10.49 23.79
C PRO A 59 1.00 11.19 24.50
N LYS A 60 -0.22 10.67 24.30
CA LYS A 60 -1.47 11.17 24.93
C LYS A 60 -1.86 10.34 26.16
N SER A 61 -1.15 9.24 26.42
CA SER A 61 -1.37 8.36 27.57
C SER A 61 -0.06 7.71 28.01
N GLU A 62 -0.04 7.19 29.22
CA GLU A 62 1.10 6.44 29.73
C GLU A 62 1.44 5.21 28.90
N GLY A 63 0.40 4.48 28.42
CA GLY A 63 0.61 3.32 27.53
C GLY A 63 1.24 3.72 26.20
N GLN A 64 0.91 4.88 25.63
CA GLN A 64 1.58 5.39 24.44
C GLN A 64 3.03 5.79 24.72
N ALA A 65 3.29 6.42 25.86
CA ALA A 65 4.65 6.76 26.28
C ALA A 65 5.50 5.49 26.47
N ALA A 66 4.95 4.48 27.13
CA ALA A 66 5.62 3.19 27.32
C ALA A 66 5.92 2.50 25.98
N LEU A 67 4.97 2.52 25.03
CA LEU A 67 5.18 1.95 23.68
C LEU A 67 6.31 2.68 22.93
N LEU A 68 6.31 4.01 22.93
CA LEU A 68 7.36 4.79 22.27
C LEU A 68 8.73 4.50 22.88
N ASN A 69 8.82 4.48 24.19
CA ASN A 69 10.06 4.12 24.88
C ASN A 69 10.52 2.70 24.58
N ALA A 70 9.61 1.74 24.54
CA ALA A 70 9.94 0.35 24.20
C ALA A 70 10.49 0.22 22.77
N ILE A 71 9.90 0.95 21.80
CA ILE A 71 10.39 0.98 20.41
C ILE A 71 11.79 1.60 20.34
N ASP A 72 12.07 2.63 21.12
CA ASP A 72 13.37 3.31 21.11
C ASP A 72 14.49 2.50 21.77
N THR A 73 14.14 1.64 22.73
CA THR A 73 15.13 0.94 23.57
C THR A 73 15.27 -0.54 23.25
N SER A 74 14.37 -1.11 22.42
CA SER A 74 14.36 -2.56 22.17
C SER A 74 14.41 -2.86 20.67
N ASN A 75 15.12 -3.93 20.31
CA ASN A 75 15.18 -4.40 18.91
C ASN A 75 13.85 -5.01 18.44
N MET A 76 13.02 -5.48 19.35
CA MET A 76 11.70 -6.03 19.07
C MET A 76 10.72 -5.59 20.15
N THR A 77 9.57 -5.08 19.73
CA THR A 77 8.49 -4.62 20.61
C THR A 77 7.19 -5.28 20.24
N LEU A 78 6.50 -5.87 21.22
CA LEU A 78 5.15 -6.40 21.04
C LEU A 78 4.15 -5.46 21.69
N ALA A 79 3.32 -4.82 20.88
CA ALA A 79 2.31 -3.85 21.31
C ALA A 79 0.95 -4.53 21.48
N LEU A 80 0.54 -4.82 22.71
CA LEU A 80 -0.77 -5.37 23.05
C LEU A 80 -1.69 -4.28 23.62
N GLY A 81 -2.98 -4.37 23.31
CA GLY A 81 -3.96 -3.44 23.88
C GLY A 81 -5.19 -3.26 23.00
N PRO A 82 -6.22 -2.54 23.49
CA PRO A 82 -7.49 -2.34 22.79
C PRO A 82 -7.33 -1.64 21.44
N ALA A 83 -8.29 -1.84 20.55
CA ALA A 83 -8.38 -1.10 19.29
C ALA A 83 -8.50 0.42 19.54
N GLY A 84 -8.07 1.23 18.58
CA GLY A 84 -8.17 2.69 18.65
C GLY A 84 -7.18 3.40 19.60
N THR A 85 -6.27 2.68 20.27
CA THR A 85 -5.28 3.28 21.19
C THR A 85 -4.06 3.87 20.47
N GLY A 86 -3.97 3.75 19.14
CA GLY A 86 -2.92 4.34 18.31
C GLY A 86 -1.66 3.49 18.16
N LYS A 87 -1.69 2.18 18.48
CA LYS A 87 -0.53 1.28 18.36
C LYS A 87 0.11 1.34 16.97
N THR A 88 -0.67 1.06 15.92
CA THR A 88 -0.22 1.05 14.52
C THR A 88 0.31 2.43 14.11
N TYR A 89 -0.43 3.48 14.44
CA TYR A 89 -0.02 4.86 14.14
C TYR A 89 1.34 5.22 14.77
N LEU A 90 1.54 4.92 16.04
CA LEU A 90 2.80 5.22 16.74
C LEU A 90 3.96 4.40 16.18
N ALA A 91 3.75 3.12 15.87
CA ALA A 91 4.77 2.28 15.26
C ALA A 91 5.19 2.79 13.87
N VAL A 92 4.22 3.15 13.01
CA VAL A 92 4.50 3.72 11.68
C VAL A 92 5.20 5.08 11.80
N ALA A 93 4.76 5.93 12.73
CA ALA A 93 5.38 7.23 12.95
C ALA A 93 6.83 7.10 13.42
N LYS A 94 7.15 6.14 14.30
CA LYS A 94 8.54 5.85 14.71
C LYS A 94 9.37 5.27 13.56
N ALA A 95 8.77 4.44 12.72
CA ALA A 95 9.44 3.95 11.51
C ALA A 95 9.84 5.10 10.57
N VAL A 96 8.94 6.07 10.36
CA VAL A 96 9.23 7.27 9.55
C VAL A 96 10.34 8.10 10.19
N GLU A 97 10.30 8.33 11.51
CA GLU A 97 11.38 9.04 12.23
C GLU A 97 12.73 8.34 12.05
N ALA A 98 12.75 7.00 12.16
CA ALA A 98 13.97 6.21 12.01
C ALA A 98 14.53 6.28 10.58
N LEU A 99 13.67 6.26 9.56
CA LEU A 99 14.07 6.40 8.16
C LEU A 99 14.63 7.79 7.88
N GLU A 100 13.94 8.85 8.29
CA GLU A 100 14.37 10.23 8.08
C GLU A 100 15.65 10.56 8.88
N ALA A 101 15.85 9.94 10.04
CA ALA A 101 17.09 10.04 10.80
C ALA A 101 18.24 9.20 10.23
N GLY A 102 17.98 8.37 9.21
CA GLY A 102 18.98 7.48 8.61
C GLY A 102 19.44 6.33 9.51
N THR A 103 18.73 6.03 10.61
CA THR A 103 19.04 4.90 11.51
C THR A 103 18.67 3.55 10.91
N VAL A 104 17.77 3.55 9.93
CA VAL A 104 17.41 2.39 9.10
C VAL A 104 17.42 2.79 7.63
N GLY A 105 17.69 1.82 6.76
CA GLY A 105 17.72 2.05 5.32
C GLY A 105 16.37 1.94 4.64
N ARG A 106 15.37 1.35 5.30
CA ARG A 106 14.03 1.19 4.74
C ARG A 106 12.98 0.88 5.80
N ILE A 107 11.72 1.08 5.43
CA ILE A 107 10.54 0.69 6.22
C ILE A 107 9.85 -0.47 5.52
N VAL A 108 9.46 -1.50 6.27
CA VAL A 108 8.61 -2.60 5.78
C VAL A 108 7.37 -2.64 6.66
N LEU A 109 6.22 -2.35 6.05
CA LEU A 109 4.92 -2.42 6.71
C LEU A 109 4.19 -3.65 6.21
N SER A 110 3.72 -4.47 7.12
CA SER A 110 3.04 -5.71 6.78
C SER A 110 1.79 -5.90 7.62
N ARG A 111 0.77 -6.48 7.00
CA ARG A 111 -0.46 -6.86 7.66
C ARG A 111 -0.96 -8.17 7.04
N PRO A 112 -1.56 -9.10 7.81
CA PRO A 112 -2.25 -10.24 7.24
C PRO A 112 -3.33 -9.80 6.25
N ALA A 113 -3.41 -10.48 5.11
CA ALA A 113 -4.33 -10.12 4.04
C ALA A 113 -5.75 -10.66 4.27
N VAL A 114 -5.94 -11.47 5.30
CA VAL A 114 -7.24 -12.06 5.66
C VAL A 114 -7.45 -11.93 7.16
N GLU A 115 -8.64 -11.51 7.55
CA GLU A 115 -9.09 -11.69 8.92
C GLU A 115 -9.44 -13.16 9.14
N ALA A 116 -9.31 -13.62 10.39
CA ALA A 116 -9.54 -15.03 10.71
C ALA A 116 -10.96 -15.46 10.27
N GLY A 117 -11.04 -16.33 9.27
CA GLY A 117 -12.29 -16.86 8.73
C GLY A 117 -12.77 -16.29 7.40
N GLU A 118 -12.12 -15.27 6.85
CA GLU A 118 -12.44 -14.73 5.53
C GLU A 118 -11.53 -15.29 4.44
N SER A 119 -12.08 -15.52 3.24
CA SER A 119 -11.31 -15.91 2.07
C SER A 119 -11.30 -14.78 1.05
N ILE A 120 -10.11 -14.31 0.67
CA ILE A 120 -9.90 -13.28 -0.38
C ILE A 120 -10.51 -13.70 -1.73
N GLY A 121 -10.76 -15.01 -1.93
CA GLY A 121 -11.28 -15.56 -3.18
C GLY A 121 -12.64 -15.04 -3.61
N PHE A 122 -13.46 -14.52 -2.69
CA PHE A 122 -14.81 -14.02 -2.99
C PHE A 122 -14.85 -12.56 -3.51
N LEU A 123 -13.78 -11.80 -3.37
CA LEU A 123 -13.74 -10.44 -3.88
C LEU A 123 -13.41 -10.43 -5.37
N PRO A 124 -14.16 -9.71 -6.22
CA PRO A 124 -13.83 -9.54 -7.64
C PRO A 124 -12.62 -8.61 -7.79
N GLY A 125 -11.83 -8.82 -8.85
CA GLY A 125 -10.70 -7.97 -9.21
C GLY A 125 -9.34 -8.65 -9.13
N ALA A 126 -8.30 -7.91 -9.49
CA ALA A 126 -6.91 -8.34 -9.37
C ALA A 126 -6.53 -8.50 -7.89
N MET A 127 -5.45 -9.23 -7.60
CA MET A 127 -5.03 -9.50 -6.23
C MET A 127 -4.70 -8.20 -5.47
N GLU A 128 -4.09 -7.23 -6.14
CA GLU A 128 -3.76 -5.93 -5.61
C GLU A 128 -5.00 -5.15 -5.18
N ASP A 129 -6.06 -5.17 -5.99
CA ASP A 129 -7.33 -4.50 -5.67
C ASP A 129 -8.02 -5.12 -4.44
N LYS A 130 -7.88 -6.44 -4.28
CA LYS A 130 -8.42 -7.17 -3.13
C LYS A 130 -7.66 -6.90 -1.84
N LEU A 131 -6.36 -6.63 -1.94
CA LEU A 131 -5.48 -6.33 -0.80
C LEU A 131 -5.56 -4.87 -0.35
N ALA A 132 -5.91 -3.95 -1.25
CA ALA A 132 -5.93 -2.52 -0.98
C ALA A 132 -6.72 -2.11 0.29
N PRO A 133 -7.93 -2.65 0.57
CA PRO A 133 -8.68 -2.31 1.78
C PRO A 133 -7.94 -2.67 3.08
N TYR A 134 -7.23 -3.81 3.10
CA TYR A 134 -6.50 -4.30 4.27
C TYR A 134 -5.22 -3.48 4.55
N LEU A 135 -4.61 -2.93 3.51
CA LEU A 135 -3.39 -2.15 3.62
C LEU A 135 -3.64 -0.65 3.83
N ARG A 136 -4.88 -0.19 3.58
CA ARG A 136 -5.27 1.22 3.70
C ARG A 136 -4.90 1.87 5.03
N PRO A 137 -5.10 1.24 6.21
CA PRO A 137 -4.73 1.85 7.48
C PRO A 137 -3.24 2.18 7.60
N LEU A 138 -2.36 1.40 6.93
CA LEU A 138 -0.93 1.67 6.90
C LEU A 138 -0.59 2.87 6.02
N TYR A 139 -1.27 3.00 4.86
CA TYR A 139 -1.16 4.18 4.01
C TYR A 139 -1.65 5.46 4.71
N ASP A 140 -2.78 5.37 5.43
CA ASP A 140 -3.34 6.50 6.17
C ASP A 140 -2.36 6.97 7.28
N ALA A 141 -1.74 6.03 8.00
CA ALA A 141 -0.74 6.34 9.02
C ALA A 141 0.53 6.99 8.43
N LEU A 142 1.00 6.53 7.26
CA LEU A 142 2.11 7.16 6.55
C LEU A 142 1.75 8.57 6.07
N SER A 143 0.55 8.75 5.52
CA SER A 143 0.08 10.02 4.95
C SER A 143 -0.09 11.12 5.99
N ASP A 144 -0.30 10.77 7.26
CA ASP A 144 -0.32 11.74 8.36
C ASP A 144 1.08 12.26 8.71
N ARG A 145 2.11 11.52 8.36
CA ARG A 145 3.52 11.84 8.66
C ARG A 145 4.28 12.42 7.47
N LEU A 146 3.97 11.97 6.27
CA LEU A 146 4.63 12.32 5.04
C LEU A 146 3.59 12.79 4.01
N SER A 147 3.96 13.72 3.11
CA SER A 147 3.09 14.02 1.98
C SER A 147 2.93 12.79 1.08
N MET A 148 1.78 12.66 0.42
CA MET A 148 1.53 11.55 -0.52
C MET A 148 2.57 11.47 -1.64
N LYS A 149 3.04 12.62 -2.11
CA LYS A 149 4.12 12.72 -3.09
C LYS A 149 5.41 12.09 -2.55
N ARG A 150 5.76 12.37 -1.30
CA ARG A 150 6.94 11.81 -0.63
C ARG A 150 6.79 10.32 -0.39
N VAL A 151 5.63 9.86 0.07
CA VAL A 151 5.34 8.42 0.21
C VAL A 151 5.53 7.69 -1.13
N GLY A 152 4.93 8.22 -2.21
CA GLY A 152 5.08 7.64 -3.55
C GLY A 152 6.54 7.59 -4.03
N ALA A 153 7.33 8.63 -3.79
CA ALA A 153 8.75 8.65 -4.13
C ALA A 153 9.53 7.59 -3.34
N LEU A 154 9.34 7.53 -2.02
CA LEU A 154 10.02 6.55 -1.16
C LEU A 154 9.64 5.10 -1.51
N MET A 155 8.39 4.86 -1.91
CA MET A 155 7.97 3.55 -2.40
C MET A 155 8.61 3.20 -3.75
N ALA A 156 8.69 4.15 -4.67
CA ALA A 156 9.35 3.95 -5.97
C ALA A 156 10.86 3.68 -5.82
N GLU A 157 11.49 4.28 -4.82
CA GLU A 157 12.89 4.05 -4.46
C GLU A 157 13.10 2.74 -3.66
N GLY A 158 12.03 2.05 -3.25
CA GLY A 158 12.10 0.86 -2.41
C GLY A 158 12.47 1.10 -0.95
N LEU A 159 12.40 2.37 -0.50
CA LEU A 159 12.66 2.76 0.88
C LEU A 159 11.44 2.55 1.79
N ILE A 160 10.25 2.49 1.23
CA ILE A 160 9.03 2.06 1.91
C ILE A 160 8.42 0.91 1.11
N GLU A 161 8.15 -0.19 1.77
CA GLU A 161 7.45 -1.33 1.22
C GLU A 161 6.22 -1.65 2.07
N ILE A 162 5.07 -1.85 1.42
CA ILE A 162 3.83 -2.28 2.07
C ILE A 162 3.36 -3.56 1.40
N ALA A 163 3.32 -4.66 2.14
CA ALA A 163 2.93 -5.95 1.59
C ALA A 163 2.28 -6.86 2.63
N PRO A 164 1.40 -7.79 2.21
CA PRO A 164 0.86 -8.81 3.09
C PRO A 164 1.95 -9.69 3.70
N VAL A 165 1.73 -10.18 4.93
CA VAL A 165 2.68 -11.07 5.64
C VAL A 165 3.08 -12.28 4.78
N GLY A 166 2.15 -12.85 4.01
CA GLY A 166 2.43 -13.98 3.13
C GLY A 166 3.52 -13.72 2.09
N TYR A 167 3.71 -12.46 1.67
CA TYR A 167 4.74 -12.06 0.68
C TYR A 167 6.12 -11.85 1.31
N MET A 168 6.21 -11.88 2.65
CA MET A 168 7.49 -11.78 3.38
C MET A 168 8.18 -13.14 3.53
N ARG A 169 7.49 -14.23 3.17
CA ARG A 169 8.00 -15.60 3.35
C ARG A 169 9.31 -15.81 2.60
N GLY A 170 10.33 -16.33 3.28
CA GLY A 170 11.65 -16.63 2.72
C GLY A 170 12.53 -15.40 2.45
N ARG A 171 12.10 -14.20 2.86
CA ARG A 171 12.86 -12.95 2.67
C ARG A 171 13.73 -12.64 3.89
N THR A 172 14.88 -12.07 3.62
CA THR A 172 15.75 -11.48 4.65
C THR A 172 15.61 -9.95 4.56
N LEU A 173 15.15 -9.33 5.65
CA LEU A 173 14.87 -7.90 5.70
C LEU A 173 15.98 -7.18 6.46
N ASN A 174 17.08 -6.88 5.78
CA ASN A 174 18.25 -6.22 6.35
C ASN A 174 18.04 -4.70 6.44
N ASN A 175 18.62 -4.09 7.49
CA ASN A 175 18.62 -2.64 7.70
C ASN A 175 17.22 -2.01 7.53
N ALA A 176 16.21 -2.62 8.17
CA ALA A 176 14.82 -2.26 8.01
C ALA A 176 14.13 -2.05 9.35
N PHE A 177 13.27 -1.02 9.42
CA PHE A 177 12.25 -0.93 10.46
C PHE A 177 11.01 -1.70 9.99
N ILE A 178 10.64 -2.74 10.70
CA ILE A 178 9.56 -3.65 10.31
C ILE A 178 8.38 -3.44 11.25
N VAL A 179 7.20 -3.18 10.69
CA VAL A 179 5.94 -3.12 11.43
C VAL A 179 5.02 -4.22 10.90
N ILE A 180 4.63 -5.13 11.78
CA ILE A 180 3.62 -6.15 11.48
C ILE A 180 2.36 -5.79 12.27
N ASP A 181 1.36 -5.28 11.56
CA ASP A 181 0.07 -4.90 12.14
C ASP A 181 -0.87 -6.10 12.15
N GLU A 182 -1.74 -6.22 13.17
CA GLU A 182 -2.68 -7.34 13.36
C GLU A 182 -1.99 -8.71 13.29
N ALA A 183 -0.82 -8.83 13.90
CA ALA A 183 0.05 -10.02 13.83
C ALA A 183 -0.55 -11.30 14.44
N GLN A 184 -1.70 -11.21 15.12
CA GLN A 184 -2.43 -12.36 15.67
C GLN A 184 -3.27 -13.12 14.64
N ASN A 185 -3.49 -12.56 13.44
CA ASN A 185 -4.32 -13.15 12.37
C ASN A 185 -3.51 -14.05 11.43
#